data_4e5f957070d81e6f7dc1d3e4e2f380d8
#
_entry.id   4e5f957070d81e6f7dc1d3e4e2f380d8
#
_cell.length_a   1.000
_cell.length_b   1.000
_cell.length_c   1.000
_cell.angle_alpha   90.00
_cell.angle_beta   90.00
_cell.angle_gamma   90.00
#
_symmetry.space_group_name_H-M   'P 1'
#
loop_
_entity.id
_entity.type
_entity.pdbx_description
1 polymer ?
#
loop_
_entity_poly.entity_id
_entity_poly.type
_entity_poly.pdbx_seq_one_letter_code
_entity_poly.pdbx_strand_id
1 'polypeptide(L)'
;MHSYLSLPFLAAVLPTSASPLHQWSNRSAPASLPQISSVSYSGSGCPSSSPAVVRSGAFADPAFRLNAFEARVPDGTSTVNCQVHIQAEGASSGWQLGLESVTVHGHLVLDPGASLDWFVTSFFSQDADKTVTVRGSLPNSGGQRLSQDVASTTHIPAANIVWGPCTSGSGDVGLLNVNFRVALQTDGGQYGFFGKDADTAPAESWTYAWRRC
;
A
#
# COMPACT_ATOMS: atom_id res chain seq x y z
N MET A 1 -44.24 26.37 -64.59
CA MET A 1 -42.96 26.99 -64.19
C MET A 1 -42.77 26.73 -62.70
N HIS A 2 -41.99 25.68 -62.34
CA HIS A 2 -41.70 25.32 -60.93
C HIS A 2 -40.17 25.50 -60.68
N SER A 3 -39.83 26.49 -59.84
CA SER A 3 -38.50 26.78 -59.51
C SER A 3 -38.12 25.96 -58.28
N TYR A 4 -37.14 25.07 -58.40
CA TYR A 4 -36.54 24.35 -57.25
C TYR A 4 -35.40 25.19 -56.65
N LEU A 5 -35.55 25.59 -55.39
CA LEU A 5 -34.48 26.17 -54.60
C LEU A 5 -33.62 25.04 -54.00
N SER A 6 -32.34 25.00 -54.36
CA SER A 6 -31.37 24.10 -53.77
C SER A 6 -30.72 24.80 -52.56
N LEU A 7 -30.86 24.23 -51.34
CA LEU A 7 -30.10 24.64 -50.14
C LEU A 7 -28.76 23.90 -50.10
N PRO A 8 -27.67 24.56 -49.79
CA PRO A 8 -26.39 23.89 -49.53
C PRO A 8 -26.34 23.34 -48.09
N PHE A 9 -26.00 22.09 -47.98
CA PHE A 9 -25.68 21.44 -46.69
C PHE A 9 -24.32 21.95 -46.20
N LEU A 10 -24.30 22.69 -45.09
CA LEU A 10 -23.06 22.98 -44.33
C LEU A 10 -22.76 21.77 -43.47
N ALA A 11 -21.68 21.06 -43.77
CA ALA A 11 -21.10 20.04 -42.90
C ALA A 11 -20.33 20.69 -41.76
N ALA A 12 -20.86 20.61 -40.54
CA ALA A 12 -20.13 21.05 -39.34
C ALA A 12 -19.07 20.01 -38.97
N VAL A 13 -17.81 20.39 -39.10
CA VAL A 13 -16.65 19.62 -38.59
C VAL A 13 -16.55 19.87 -37.10
N LEU A 14 -16.89 18.86 -36.27
CA LEU A 14 -16.68 18.89 -34.84
C LEU A 14 -15.20 18.67 -34.55
N PRO A 15 -14.56 19.51 -33.71
CA PRO A 15 -13.19 19.25 -33.25
C PRO A 15 -13.18 18.03 -32.32
N THR A 16 -12.51 16.97 -32.72
CA THR A 16 -12.18 15.84 -31.84
C THR A 16 -11.19 16.31 -30.78
N SER A 17 -11.70 16.54 -29.57
CA SER A 17 -10.86 16.77 -28.40
C SER A 17 -10.09 15.48 -28.11
N ALA A 18 -8.82 15.44 -28.50
CA ALA A 18 -7.90 14.40 -28.06
C ALA A 18 -7.70 14.57 -26.55
N SER A 19 -8.27 13.65 -25.75
CA SER A 19 -7.94 13.53 -24.34
C SER A 19 -6.44 13.29 -24.21
N PRO A 20 -5.73 14.01 -23.32
CA PRO A 20 -4.33 13.72 -23.07
C PRO A 20 -4.24 12.30 -22.53
N LEU A 21 -3.67 11.39 -23.33
CA LEU A 21 -3.24 10.09 -22.85
C LEU A 21 -2.33 10.37 -21.65
N HIS A 22 -2.74 9.90 -20.47
CA HIS A 22 -1.85 9.85 -19.30
C HIS A 22 -0.63 9.06 -19.75
N GLN A 23 0.45 9.77 -20.05
CA GLN A 23 1.76 9.15 -20.20
C GLN A 23 2.09 8.52 -18.86
N TRP A 24 1.86 7.21 -18.75
CA TRP A 24 2.51 6.41 -17.73
C TRP A 24 4.00 6.61 -17.94
N SER A 25 4.59 7.45 -17.10
CA SER A 25 6.03 7.60 -17.04
C SER A 25 6.61 6.20 -16.91
N ASN A 26 7.34 5.73 -17.94
CA ASN A 26 8.19 4.57 -17.83
C ASN A 26 9.24 4.89 -16.75
N ARG A 27 8.88 4.66 -15.48
CA ARG A 27 9.85 4.77 -14.39
C ARG A 27 10.86 3.67 -14.64
N SER A 28 12.03 4.07 -15.13
CA SER A 28 13.11 3.15 -15.35
C SER A 28 13.51 2.55 -14.00
N ALA A 29 13.65 1.24 -13.95
CA ALA A 29 14.20 0.50 -12.82
C ALA A 29 15.67 0.18 -13.08
N PRO A 30 16.46 -0.17 -12.06
CA PRO A 30 17.82 -0.65 -12.25
C PRO A 30 17.84 -1.91 -13.11
N ALA A 31 18.87 -2.09 -13.92
CA ALA A 31 19.03 -3.27 -14.79
C ALA A 31 19.16 -4.57 -13.97
N SER A 32 19.79 -4.50 -12.79
CA SER A 32 19.79 -5.55 -11.78
C SER A 32 18.97 -5.09 -10.59
N LEU A 33 17.91 -5.83 -10.25
CA LEU A 33 17.11 -5.63 -9.05
C LEU A 33 17.81 -6.30 -7.86
N PRO A 34 17.70 -5.75 -6.64
CA PRO A 34 18.32 -6.33 -5.46
C PRO A 34 17.62 -7.62 -5.05
N GLN A 35 18.35 -8.41 -4.26
CA GLN A 35 17.82 -9.58 -3.58
C GLN A 35 17.74 -9.30 -2.08
N ILE A 36 16.71 -9.81 -1.43
CA ILE A 36 16.52 -9.65 0.03
C ILE A 36 17.64 -10.43 0.73
N SER A 37 18.49 -9.72 1.47
CA SER A 37 19.57 -10.29 2.28
C SER A 37 19.11 -10.56 3.71
N SER A 38 18.23 -9.75 4.29
CA SER A 38 17.62 -10.00 5.59
C SER A 38 16.21 -9.42 5.71
N VAL A 39 15.37 -10.07 6.54
CA VAL A 39 14.06 -9.58 6.95
C VAL A 39 13.89 -9.82 8.45
N SER A 40 13.42 -8.83 9.17
CA SER A 40 12.98 -8.98 10.55
C SER A 40 11.66 -8.26 10.80
N TYR A 41 11.01 -8.59 11.90
CA TYR A 41 9.67 -8.11 12.22
C TYR A 41 9.60 -7.63 13.66
N SER A 42 8.78 -6.60 13.90
CA SER A 42 8.47 -6.11 15.23
C SER A 42 7.08 -5.51 15.31
N GLY A 43 6.42 -5.66 16.46
CA GLY A 43 5.09 -5.11 16.69
C GLY A 43 4.15 -6.09 17.37
N SER A 44 3.01 -5.59 17.83
CA SER A 44 2.01 -6.41 18.53
C SER A 44 1.35 -7.46 17.64
N GLY A 45 1.25 -7.20 16.33
CA GLY A 45 0.67 -8.11 15.32
C GLY A 45 1.67 -9.05 14.66
N CYS A 46 2.97 -8.87 14.92
CA CYS A 46 4.03 -9.74 14.41
C CYS A 46 5.21 -9.83 15.40
N PRO A 47 4.99 -10.40 16.59
CA PRO A 47 6.04 -10.53 17.59
C PRO A 47 7.20 -11.35 17.04
N SER A 48 8.42 -10.88 17.26
CA SER A 48 9.67 -11.46 16.73
C SER A 48 9.96 -12.89 17.21
N SER A 49 9.31 -13.31 18.29
CA SER A 49 9.47 -14.65 18.88
C SER A 49 8.56 -15.73 18.27
N SER A 50 7.70 -15.37 17.32
CA SER A 50 6.69 -16.28 16.75
C SER A 50 6.85 -16.38 15.22
N PRO A 51 6.59 -17.55 14.59
CA PRO A 51 6.46 -17.64 13.13
C PRO A 51 5.18 -16.95 12.62
N ALA A 52 4.88 -15.77 13.17
CA ALA A 52 3.67 -15.02 12.92
C ALA A 52 3.62 -14.43 11.51
N VAL A 53 4.76 -14.33 10.83
CA VAL A 53 4.86 -13.76 9.48
C VAL A 53 5.41 -14.78 8.51
N VAL A 54 4.72 -14.97 7.40
CA VAL A 54 5.18 -15.79 6.27
C VAL A 54 5.43 -14.83 5.09
N ARG A 55 6.68 -14.72 4.69
CA ARG A 55 7.08 -13.95 3.51
C ARG A 55 6.97 -14.82 2.25
N SER A 56 6.48 -14.23 1.18
CA SER A 56 6.49 -14.77 -0.19
C SER A 56 6.86 -13.69 -1.20
N GLY A 57 7.04 -14.07 -2.45
CA GLY A 57 7.46 -13.17 -3.52
C GLY A 57 8.96 -12.85 -3.48
N ALA A 58 9.42 -12.24 -4.58
CA ALA A 58 10.77 -11.69 -4.70
C ALA A 58 10.86 -10.28 -4.11
N PHE A 59 12.02 -9.64 -4.19
CA PHE A 59 12.15 -8.24 -3.76
C PHE A 59 11.21 -7.30 -4.54
N ALA A 60 10.99 -7.55 -5.83
CA ALA A 60 10.17 -6.67 -6.67
C ALA A 60 8.68 -6.65 -6.29
N ASP A 61 8.19 -7.73 -5.69
CA ASP A 61 6.79 -7.96 -5.31
C ASP A 61 6.66 -8.69 -3.97
N PRO A 62 7.23 -8.18 -2.88
CA PRO A 62 7.20 -8.87 -1.60
C PRO A 62 5.79 -8.87 -1.02
N ALA A 63 5.41 -10.00 -0.44
CA ALA A 63 4.17 -10.16 0.29
C ALA A 63 4.44 -10.79 1.67
N PHE A 64 3.71 -10.30 2.68
CA PHE A 64 3.85 -10.69 4.07
C PHE A 64 2.48 -11.09 4.62
N ARG A 65 2.31 -12.37 4.95
CA ARG A 65 1.11 -12.87 5.60
C ARG A 65 1.30 -12.79 7.11
N LEU A 66 0.39 -12.10 7.80
CA LEU A 66 0.49 -11.73 9.21
C LEU A 66 -0.46 -12.60 10.03
N ASN A 67 -0.03 -13.80 10.42
CA ASN A 67 -0.92 -14.80 11.04
C ASN A 67 -1.39 -14.47 12.47
N ALA A 68 -0.70 -13.56 13.17
CA ALA A 68 -1.04 -13.12 14.52
C ALA A 68 -1.63 -11.69 14.57
N PHE A 69 -1.88 -11.08 13.40
CA PHE A 69 -2.36 -9.71 13.31
C PHE A 69 -3.88 -9.67 13.49
N GLU A 70 -4.30 -9.20 14.66
CA GLU A 70 -5.72 -9.12 15.02
C GLU A 70 -6.00 -7.86 15.86
N ALA A 71 -6.99 -7.07 15.43
CA ALA A 71 -7.61 -6.02 16.22
C ALA A 71 -9.07 -6.37 16.49
N ARG A 72 -9.56 -6.12 17.71
CA ARG A 72 -10.94 -6.44 18.12
C ARG A 72 -11.42 -5.48 19.20
N VAL A 73 -12.68 -5.08 19.10
CA VAL A 73 -13.40 -4.32 20.12
C VAL A 73 -14.81 -4.92 20.30
N PRO A 74 -15.42 -4.84 21.51
CA PRO A 74 -14.91 -4.20 22.74
C PRO A 74 -13.92 -5.09 23.51
N ASP A 75 -13.91 -6.41 23.32
CA ASP A 75 -13.20 -7.37 24.18
C ASP A 75 -11.80 -7.70 23.63
N GLY A 76 -11.00 -6.70 23.32
CA GLY A 76 -9.66 -6.92 22.76
C GLY A 76 -8.85 -5.64 22.59
N THR A 77 -7.86 -5.70 21.72
CA THR A 77 -7.00 -4.59 21.39
C THR A 77 -7.51 -3.87 20.16
N SER A 78 -7.92 -2.60 20.31
CA SER A 78 -8.42 -1.78 19.18
C SER A 78 -7.34 -1.42 18.16
N THR A 79 -6.06 -1.45 18.55
CA THR A 79 -4.93 -1.06 17.70
C THR A 79 -3.88 -2.15 17.68
N VAL A 80 -3.45 -2.54 16.50
CA VAL A 80 -2.38 -3.53 16.29
C VAL A 80 -1.46 -3.03 15.17
N ASN A 81 -0.16 -3.36 15.27
CA ASN A 81 0.81 -3.01 14.25
C ASN A 81 1.81 -4.13 13.99
N CYS A 82 2.35 -4.14 12.79
CA CYS A 82 3.51 -4.92 12.37
C CYS A 82 4.46 -4.01 11.60
N GLN A 83 5.71 -3.96 12.03
CA GLN A 83 6.78 -3.31 11.29
C GLN A 83 7.68 -4.37 10.68
N VAL A 84 7.85 -4.30 9.37
CA VAL A 84 8.76 -5.14 8.60
C VAL A 84 10.03 -4.34 8.33
N HIS A 85 11.18 -4.96 8.56
CA HIS A 85 12.50 -4.39 8.30
C HIS A 85 13.16 -5.22 7.19
N ILE A 86 13.39 -4.62 6.02
CA ILE A 86 14.01 -5.29 4.87
C ILE A 86 15.36 -4.67 4.56
N GLN A 87 16.38 -5.52 4.43
CA GLN A 87 17.65 -5.21 3.80
C GLN A 87 17.78 -5.99 2.49
N ALA A 88 18.27 -5.36 1.43
CA ALA A 88 18.46 -5.98 0.15
C ALA A 88 19.68 -5.42 -0.58
N GLU A 89 20.37 -6.27 -1.35
CA GLU A 89 21.63 -5.98 -2.00
C GLU A 89 21.64 -6.49 -3.44
N GLY A 90 22.58 -6.04 -4.26
CA GLY A 90 22.75 -6.48 -5.65
C GLY A 90 22.06 -5.59 -6.68
N ALA A 91 21.49 -4.45 -6.28
CA ALA A 91 20.98 -3.48 -7.24
C ALA A 91 22.11 -2.84 -8.07
N SER A 92 21.81 -2.49 -9.32
CA SER A 92 22.74 -1.68 -10.13
C SER A 92 23.05 -0.36 -9.41
N SER A 93 24.30 0.10 -9.48
CA SER A 93 24.75 1.34 -8.86
C SER A 93 24.05 2.58 -9.45
N GLY A 94 23.94 3.66 -8.65
CA GLY A 94 23.41 4.96 -9.07
C GLY A 94 21.89 5.05 -9.03
N TRP A 95 21.24 4.27 -8.17
CA TRP A 95 19.78 4.27 -7.99
C TRP A 95 19.39 4.48 -6.54
N GLN A 96 18.20 5.00 -6.33
CA GLN A 96 17.53 5.08 -5.05
C GLN A 96 16.20 4.33 -5.11
N LEU A 97 15.90 3.60 -4.04
CA LEU A 97 14.62 2.91 -3.81
C LEU A 97 13.68 3.79 -2.99
N GLY A 98 12.40 3.75 -3.28
CA GLY A 98 11.34 4.27 -2.42
C GLY A 98 10.12 3.36 -2.41
N LEU A 99 9.34 3.36 -1.33
CA LEU A 99 8.06 2.66 -1.27
C LEU A 99 7.02 3.47 -2.07
N GLU A 100 6.32 2.84 -3.02
CA GLU A 100 5.32 3.50 -3.87
C GLU A 100 3.90 3.23 -3.41
N SER A 101 3.60 1.97 -3.09
CA SER A 101 2.28 1.59 -2.57
C SER A 101 2.35 0.38 -1.65
N VAL A 102 1.33 0.27 -0.80
CA VAL A 102 1.07 -0.90 0.02
C VAL A 102 -0.36 -1.34 -0.20
N THR A 103 -0.56 -2.61 -0.54
CA THR A 103 -1.87 -3.26 -0.58
C THR A 103 -2.02 -4.10 0.67
N VAL A 104 -3.09 -3.86 1.41
CA VAL A 104 -3.43 -4.62 2.62
C VAL A 104 -4.66 -5.47 2.38
N HIS A 105 -4.67 -6.66 2.94
CA HIS A 105 -5.77 -7.61 2.91
C HIS A 105 -6.14 -8.05 4.32
N GLY A 106 -7.37 -8.49 4.53
CA GLY A 106 -7.82 -9.08 5.78
C GLY A 106 -9.32 -9.25 5.82
N HIS A 107 -9.80 -10.00 6.82
CA HIS A 107 -11.23 -10.08 7.09
C HIS A 107 -11.65 -8.96 8.04
N LEU A 108 -12.71 -8.24 7.67
CA LEU A 108 -13.25 -7.09 8.41
C LEU A 108 -14.68 -7.38 8.85
N VAL A 109 -14.96 -7.12 10.14
CA VAL A 109 -16.34 -7.08 10.66
C VAL A 109 -16.51 -5.74 11.38
N LEU A 110 -17.56 -4.99 11.03
CA LEU A 110 -17.90 -3.71 11.67
C LEU A 110 -19.40 -3.62 11.93
N ASP A 111 -19.77 -3.30 13.15
CA ASP A 111 -21.13 -2.84 13.45
C ASP A 111 -21.43 -1.47 12.83
N PRO A 112 -22.70 -1.09 12.66
CA PRO A 112 -23.08 0.25 12.26
C PRO A 112 -22.42 1.33 13.12
N GLY A 113 -21.80 2.33 12.50
CA GLY A 113 -21.10 3.42 13.18
C GLY A 113 -19.64 3.11 13.54
N ALA A 114 -19.20 1.85 13.46
CA ALA A 114 -17.78 1.51 13.63
C ALA A 114 -16.98 1.78 12.36
N SER A 115 -15.66 1.99 12.50
CA SER A 115 -14.74 2.12 11.36
C SER A 115 -13.40 1.45 11.63
N LEU A 116 -12.72 1.08 10.53
CA LEU A 116 -11.33 0.68 10.52
C LEU A 116 -10.50 1.80 9.90
N ASP A 117 -9.52 2.30 10.62
CA ASP A 117 -8.44 3.12 10.09
C ASP A 117 -7.18 2.28 9.94
N TRP A 118 -6.41 2.53 8.86
CA TRP A 118 -5.07 1.96 8.74
C TRP A 118 -4.06 3.04 8.37
N PHE A 119 -2.84 2.79 8.78
CA PHE A 119 -1.70 3.67 8.56
C PHE A 119 -0.54 2.85 8.05
N VAL A 120 0.11 3.34 7.00
CA VAL A 120 1.37 2.79 6.51
C VAL A 120 2.44 3.86 6.68
N THR A 121 3.44 3.56 7.50
CA THR A 121 4.57 4.45 7.76
C THR A 121 5.83 3.82 7.19
N SER A 122 6.58 4.55 6.35
CA SER A 122 7.84 4.06 5.80
C SER A 122 8.98 5.05 5.97
N PHE A 123 10.18 4.52 6.20
CA PHE A 123 11.43 5.26 6.32
C PHE A 123 12.64 4.34 6.09
N PHE A 124 13.80 4.94 5.83
CA PHE A 124 15.07 4.24 5.82
C PHE A 124 15.82 4.51 7.12
N SER A 125 16.41 3.47 7.74
CA SER A 125 17.13 3.62 9.01
C SER A 125 18.31 4.60 8.93
N GLN A 126 18.90 4.77 7.75
CA GLN A 126 20.00 5.69 7.50
C GLN A 126 19.56 7.18 7.53
N ASP A 127 18.24 7.46 7.43
CA ASP A 127 17.68 8.81 7.37
C ASP A 127 16.29 8.80 8.04
N ALA A 128 16.24 8.32 9.30
CA ALA A 128 14.99 8.02 10.01
C ALA A 128 14.14 9.25 10.35
N ASP A 129 14.71 10.46 10.27
CA ASP A 129 13.98 11.73 10.38
C ASP A 129 13.11 12.01 9.14
N LYS A 130 13.43 11.41 7.99
CA LYS A 130 12.60 11.44 6.80
C LYS A 130 11.63 10.26 6.81
N THR A 131 10.42 10.52 7.28
CA THR A 131 9.35 9.53 7.42
C THR A 131 8.12 10.00 6.68
N VAL A 132 7.44 9.07 6.00
CA VAL A 132 6.12 9.31 5.41
C VAL A 132 5.11 8.37 6.05
N THR A 133 3.92 8.92 6.36
CA THR A 133 2.76 8.15 6.79
C THR A 133 1.58 8.45 5.88
N VAL A 134 0.98 7.40 5.33
CA VAL A 134 -0.28 7.47 4.59
C VAL A 134 -1.37 6.75 5.37
N ARG A 135 -2.62 7.21 5.24
CA ARG A 135 -3.78 6.69 5.95
C ARG A 135 -4.88 6.30 4.98
N GLY A 136 -5.58 5.22 5.28
CA GLY A 136 -6.87 4.88 4.72
C GLY A 136 -7.90 4.68 5.83
N SER A 137 -9.19 4.67 5.46
CA SER A 137 -10.29 4.47 6.39
C SER A 137 -11.45 3.77 5.69
N LEU A 138 -12.12 2.88 6.41
CA LEU A 138 -13.33 2.19 5.95
C LEU A 138 -14.38 2.25 7.06
N PRO A 139 -15.35 3.18 6.97
CA PRO A 139 -16.46 3.26 7.91
C PRO A 139 -17.60 2.32 7.51
N ASN A 140 -18.31 1.76 8.49
CA ASN A 140 -19.63 1.18 8.27
C ASN A 140 -20.71 2.25 8.52
N SER A 141 -21.09 2.96 7.46
CA SER A 141 -22.18 3.95 7.50
C SER A 141 -23.57 3.33 7.25
N GLY A 142 -23.64 2.02 7.07
CA GLY A 142 -24.89 1.29 6.86
C GLY A 142 -25.63 1.00 8.15
N GLY A 143 -26.88 0.51 8.04
CA GLY A 143 -27.73 0.12 9.18
C GLY A 143 -27.54 -1.33 9.65
N GLN A 144 -26.63 -2.09 9.02
CA GLN A 144 -26.39 -3.50 9.34
C GLN A 144 -24.89 -3.76 9.51
N ARG A 145 -24.58 -4.85 10.22
CA ARG A 145 -23.20 -5.31 10.38
C ARG A 145 -22.58 -5.63 9.02
N LEU A 146 -21.42 -5.06 8.76
CA LEU A 146 -20.55 -5.41 7.63
C LEU A 146 -19.69 -6.60 8.04
N SER A 147 -19.57 -7.62 7.20
CA SER A 147 -18.64 -8.75 7.36
C SER A 147 -18.15 -9.16 5.98
N GLN A 148 -16.88 -8.90 5.68
CA GLN A 148 -16.32 -9.15 4.35
C GLN A 148 -14.79 -9.17 4.35
N ASP A 149 -14.22 -9.83 3.36
CA ASP A 149 -12.81 -9.66 3.03
C ASP A 149 -12.58 -8.32 2.35
N VAL A 150 -11.52 -7.66 2.75
CA VAL A 150 -11.12 -6.36 2.21
C VAL A 150 -9.73 -6.45 1.61
N ALA A 151 -9.56 -5.73 0.48
CA ALA A 151 -8.29 -5.46 -0.15
C ALA A 151 -8.24 -3.96 -0.44
N SER A 152 -7.23 -3.27 0.07
CA SER A 152 -7.07 -1.83 -0.12
C SER A 152 -5.64 -1.47 -0.47
N THR A 153 -5.45 -0.76 -1.57
CA THR A 153 -4.15 -0.22 -1.96
C THR A 153 -4.05 1.25 -1.60
N THR A 154 -3.02 1.57 -0.83
CA THR A 154 -2.69 2.95 -0.45
C THR A 154 -1.44 3.36 -1.21
N HIS A 155 -1.54 4.43 -2.01
CA HIS A 155 -0.42 4.99 -2.76
C HIS A 155 0.23 6.12 -1.97
N ILE A 156 1.57 6.14 -1.97
CA ILE A 156 2.35 7.27 -1.46
C ILE A 156 2.46 8.28 -2.60
N PRO A 157 1.99 9.54 -2.42
CA PRO A 157 2.16 10.55 -3.44
C PRO A 157 3.62 10.70 -3.86
N ALA A 158 3.91 10.82 -5.14
CA ALA A 158 5.29 10.82 -5.66
C ALA A 158 6.20 11.87 -5.00
N ALA A 159 5.63 13.02 -4.62
CA ALA A 159 6.36 14.08 -3.92
C ALA A 159 6.71 13.71 -2.45
N ASN A 160 6.03 12.73 -1.88
CA ASN A 160 6.19 12.33 -0.48
C ASN A 160 6.98 11.02 -0.33
N ILE A 161 7.39 10.39 -1.43
CA ILE A 161 8.20 9.18 -1.37
C ILE A 161 9.52 9.49 -0.68
N VAL A 162 9.79 8.77 0.41
CA VAL A 162 11.09 8.77 1.08
C VAL A 162 12.03 7.86 0.31
N TRP A 163 13.20 8.38 -0.02
CA TRP A 163 14.18 7.70 -0.85
C TRP A 163 15.33 7.18 -0.01
N GLY A 164 15.69 5.92 -0.25
CA GLY A 164 16.85 5.28 0.36
C GLY A 164 18.18 5.89 -0.11
N PRO A 165 19.29 5.38 0.41
CA PRO A 165 20.61 5.80 -0.03
C PRO A 165 20.82 5.49 -1.53
N CYS A 166 21.77 6.20 -2.13
CA CYS A 166 22.20 5.89 -3.48
C CYS A 166 22.98 4.58 -3.51
N THR A 167 22.52 3.61 -4.31
CA THR A 167 23.19 2.31 -4.44
C THR A 167 24.60 2.45 -5.00
N SER A 168 25.55 1.79 -4.38
CA SER A 168 26.96 1.71 -4.80
C SER A 168 27.57 0.38 -4.37
N GLY A 169 28.74 0.03 -4.86
CA GLY A 169 29.48 -1.17 -4.41
C GLY A 169 28.63 -2.46 -4.45
N SER A 170 28.16 -2.91 -3.29
CA SER A 170 27.32 -4.12 -3.14
C SER A 170 25.91 -3.98 -3.73
N GLY A 171 25.49 -2.76 -4.08
CA GLY A 171 24.11 -2.50 -4.52
C GLY A 171 23.10 -2.51 -3.36
N ASP A 172 23.56 -2.21 -2.13
CA ASP A 172 22.71 -2.06 -0.94
C ASP A 172 21.72 -0.91 -1.14
N VAL A 173 20.44 -1.17 -0.90
CA VAL A 173 19.34 -0.19 -1.02
C VAL A 173 19.03 0.51 0.30
N GLY A 174 19.74 0.20 1.37
CA GLY A 174 19.47 0.64 2.73
C GLY A 174 18.47 -0.25 3.46
N LEU A 175 18.35 -0.04 4.77
CA LEU A 175 17.38 -0.74 5.62
C LEU A 175 16.03 -0.02 5.55
N LEU A 176 15.12 -0.57 4.72
CA LEU A 176 13.75 -0.08 4.61
C LEU A 176 12.90 -0.61 5.75
N ASN A 177 12.20 0.30 6.41
CA ASN A 177 11.23 0.00 7.46
C ASN A 177 9.84 0.38 6.97
N VAL A 178 8.88 -0.55 7.07
CA VAL A 178 7.48 -0.32 6.75
C VAL A 178 6.63 -0.80 7.91
N ASN A 179 5.91 0.11 8.54
CA ASN A 179 5.01 -0.18 9.66
C ASN A 179 3.57 -0.08 9.18
N PHE A 180 2.88 -1.21 9.15
CA PHE A 180 1.44 -1.30 8.96
C PHE A 180 0.77 -1.32 10.33
N ARG A 181 -0.17 -0.39 10.55
CA ARG A 181 -0.96 -0.29 11.77
C ARG A 181 -2.43 -0.14 11.42
N VAL A 182 -3.29 -0.84 12.13
CA VAL A 182 -4.74 -0.63 12.10
C VAL A 182 -5.24 -0.12 13.44
N ALA A 183 -6.38 0.61 13.40
CA ALA A 183 -7.09 1.06 14.57
C ALA A 183 -8.60 0.96 14.31
N LEU A 184 -9.31 0.22 15.15
CA LEU A 184 -10.77 0.17 15.17
C LEU A 184 -11.31 1.35 15.98
N GLN A 185 -12.26 2.08 15.41
CA GLN A 185 -12.94 3.21 16.03
C GLN A 185 -14.40 2.87 16.28
N THR A 186 -14.88 3.07 17.49
CA THR A 186 -16.27 2.85 17.89
C THR A 186 -16.69 3.91 18.90
N ASP A 187 -17.98 4.26 18.91
CA ASP A 187 -18.58 5.20 19.86
C ASP A 187 -19.07 4.52 21.15
N GLY A 188 -18.56 3.32 21.45
CA GLY A 188 -18.87 2.54 22.65
C GLY A 188 -19.84 1.38 22.37
N GLY A 189 -19.40 0.18 22.73
CA GLY A 189 -20.21 -1.04 22.66
C GLY A 189 -20.40 -1.67 21.29
N GLN A 190 -20.05 -0.99 20.18
CA GLN A 190 -20.09 -1.59 18.86
C GLN A 190 -18.97 -2.61 18.69
N TYR A 191 -19.28 -3.68 17.95
CA TYR A 191 -18.30 -4.69 17.58
C TYR A 191 -17.49 -4.22 16.36
N GLY A 192 -16.18 -4.40 16.45
CA GLY A 192 -15.25 -4.25 15.35
C GLY A 192 -14.19 -5.36 15.39
N PHE A 193 -13.84 -5.87 14.23
CA PHE A 193 -12.80 -6.89 14.07
C PHE A 193 -12.05 -6.66 12.77
N PHE A 194 -10.73 -6.77 12.81
CA PHE A 194 -9.88 -6.93 11.64
C PHE A 194 -8.82 -7.98 11.94
N GLY A 195 -8.79 -9.03 11.14
CA GLY A 195 -7.89 -10.14 11.44
C GLY A 195 -8.02 -11.28 10.44
N LYS A 196 -7.69 -12.47 10.95
CA LYS A 196 -7.81 -13.73 10.22
C LYS A 196 -9.18 -14.34 10.45
N ASP A 197 -9.80 -14.87 9.38
CA ASP A 197 -10.90 -15.82 9.45
C ASP A 197 -10.48 -17.19 8.90
N ALA A 198 -11.46 -18.05 8.52
CA ALA A 198 -11.19 -19.39 8.03
C ALA A 198 -10.32 -19.41 6.76
N ASP A 199 -10.55 -18.48 5.85
CA ASP A 199 -10.00 -18.49 4.49
C ASP A 199 -9.00 -17.36 4.24
N THR A 200 -9.15 -16.21 4.94
CA THR A 200 -8.36 -15.00 4.74
C THR A 200 -7.50 -14.69 5.96
N ALA A 201 -6.20 -14.53 5.77
CA ALA A 201 -5.30 -13.99 6.80
C ALA A 201 -4.88 -12.58 6.42
N PRO A 202 -4.68 -11.67 7.41
CA PRO A 202 -4.09 -10.37 7.14
C PRO A 202 -2.78 -10.50 6.38
N ALA A 203 -2.63 -9.67 5.37
CA ALA A 203 -1.42 -9.64 4.55
C ALA A 203 -1.18 -8.23 4.04
N GLU A 204 0.08 -7.93 3.78
CA GLU A 204 0.49 -6.74 3.05
C GLU A 204 1.42 -7.11 1.90
N SER A 205 1.32 -6.38 0.81
CA SER A 205 2.24 -6.47 -0.32
C SER A 205 2.63 -5.07 -0.79
N TRP A 206 3.81 -4.94 -1.35
CA TRP A 206 4.39 -3.64 -1.66
C TRP A 206 4.75 -3.50 -3.12
N THR A 207 4.74 -2.25 -3.61
CA THR A 207 5.39 -1.84 -4.86
C THR A 207 6.41 -0.75 -4.59
N TYR A 208 7.43 -0.69 -5.43
CA TYR A 208 8.52 0.24 -5.27
C TYR A 208 8.62 1.23 -6.43
N ALA A 209 9.05 2.44 -6.11
CA ALA A 209 9.53 3.41 -7.06
C ALA A 209 11.06 3.42 -7.09
N TRP A 210 11.62 3.70 -8.25
CA TRP A 210 13.06 3.86 -8.45
C TRP A 210 13.36 5.22 -9.08
N ARG A 211 14.50 5.80 -8.73
CA ARG A 211 15.02 6.99 -9.39
C ARG A 211 16.54 6.93 -9.48
N ARG A 212 17.09 7.67 -10.43
CA ARG A 212 18.53 7.89 -10.49
C ARG A 212 19.00 8.84 -9.39
N CYS A 213 20.21 8.61 -8.88
CA CYS A 213 20.90 9.55 -8.04
C CYS A 213 21.38 10.74 -8.92
#